data_c7e62ffaecfccbd9ddedecc475bf27a5
#
_entry.id   c7e62ffaecfccbd9ddedecc475bf27a5
#
_cell.length_a   1.000
_cell.length_b   1.000
_cell.length_c   1.000
_cell.angle_alpha   90.00
_cell.angle_beta   90.00
_cell.angle_gamma   90.00
#
_symmetry.space_group_name_H-M   'P 1'
#
loop_
_entity.id
_entity.type
_entity.pdbx_description
1 polymer ?
#
loop_
_entity_poly.entity_id
_entity_poly.type
_entity_poly.pdbx_seq_one_letter_code
_entity_poly.pdbx_strand_id
1 'polypeptide(L)'
;SEMCIRDRLMDYVVRFEMEAEANNKLADFKLTVIVPVTTLCPCSKAMSAYGAHNQRGLVTYSVRFASRPVWIEDLIDLVESCASCSLFSVLKRPDEKWVTEKAYENPVFVEDLVRNVALKTQSHSAFSWYRVEAENFESIHNHQAYAVIERDLRS
;
A
#
# COMPACT_ATOMS: atom_id res chain seq x y z
N SER A 1 22.53 -7.58 -10.43
CA SER A 1 22.08 -6.55 -9.46
C SER A 1 20.63 -6.69 -9.05
N GLU A 2 19.76 -7.19 -9.92
CA GLU A 2 18.33 -7.43 -9.60
C GLU A 2 18.11 -8.49 -8.53
N MET A 3 18.98 -9.49 -8.41
CA MET A 3 18.88 -10.52 -7.37
C MET A 3 19.03 -9.99 -5.94
N CYS A 4 19.81 -8.93 -5.73
CA CYS A 4 19.99 -8.35 -4.39
C CYS A 4 18.74 -7.61 -3.85
N ILE A 5 17.82 -7.21 -4.72
CA ILE A 5 16.60 -6.49 -4.33
C ILE A 5 15.47 -7.47 -4.00
N ARG A 6 15.44 -8.66 -4.63
CA ARG A 6 14.36 -9.66 -4.47
C ARG A 6 14.49 -10.55 -3.22
N ASP A 7 15.68 -10.76 -2.68
CA ASP A 7 15.92 -11.70 -1.58
C ASP A 7 15.82 -11.06 -0.18
N ARG A 8 15.04 -10.01 -0.02
CA ARG A 8 14.95 -9.28 1.24
C ARG A 8 13.72 -9.64 2.02
N LEU A 9 13.94 -10.02 3.28
CA LEU A 9 12.87 -10.15 4.26
C LEU A 9 12.31 -8.76 4.54
N MET A 10 11.05 -8.54 4.12
CA MET A 10 10.25 -7.40 4.53
C MET A 10 9.20 -7.88 5.52
N ASP A 11 8.97 -7.09 6.56
CA ASP A 11 7.95 -7.38 7.56
C ASP A 11 6.62 -6.79 7.12
N TYR A 12 5.67 -7.66 6.80
CA TYR A 12 4.29 -7.30 6.56
C TYR A 12 3.41 -7.85 7.69
N VAL A 13 2.41 -7.08 8.09
CA VAL A 13 1.41 -7.55 9.06
C VAL A 13 0.19 -8.03 8.29
N VAL A 14 -0.24 -9.25 8.59
CA VAL A 14 -1.44 -9.86 7.99
C VAL A 14 -2.41 -10.22 9.11
N ARG A 15 -3.69 -9.84 8.95
CA ARG A 15 -4.77 -10.17 9.88
C ARG A 15 -5.87 -10.90 9.15
N PHE A 16 -6.31 -12.00 9.75
CA PHE A 16 -7.46 -12.80 9.33
C PHE A 16 -8.57 -12.62 10.33
N GLU A 17 -9.74 -12.18 9.86
CA GLU A 17 -10.95 -12.06 10.69
C GLU A 17 -12.03 -12.93 10.04
N MET A 18 -12.58 -13.86 10.83
CA MET A 18 -13.58 -14.81 10.38
C MET A 18 -14.77 -14.79 11.32
N GLU A 19 -15.96 -14.75 10.75
CA GLU A 19 -17.21 -14.96 11.46
C GLU A 19 -17.84 -16.28 11.01
N ALA A 20 -18.24 -17.12 11.95
CA ALA A 20 -18.93 -18.38 11.69
C ALA A 20 -20.33 -18.35 12.30
N GLU A 21 -21.30 -18.89 11.57
CA GLU A 21 -22.64 -19.15 12.10
C GLU A 21 -22.65 -20.34 13.07
N ALA A 22 -23.72 -20.47 13.86
CA ALA A 22 -23.87 -21.56 14.85
C ALA A 22 -23.80 -22.98 14.26
N ASN A 23 -23.97 -23.11 12.94
CA ASN A 23 -23.85 -24.37 12.19
C ASN A 23 -22.44 -24.63 11.64
N ASN A 24 -21.42 -23.88 12.10
CA ASN A 24 -20.03 -23.89 11.60
C ASN A 24 -19.87 -23.51 10.13
N LYS A 25 -20.86 -22.87 9.52
CA LYS A 25 -20.72 -22.29 8.20
C LYS A 25 -20.01 -20.94 8.30
N LEU A 26 -19.00 -20.72 7.45
CA LEU A 26 -18.33 -19.43 7.35
C LEU A 26 -19.31 -18.38 6.85
N ALA A 27 -19.60 -17.38 7.69
CA ALA A 27 -20.50 -16.27 7.37
C ALA A 27 -19.78 -15.10 6.74
N ASP A 28 -18.58 -14.77 7.23
CA ASP A 28 -17.74 -13.69 6.70
C ASP A 28 -16.26 -14.02 6.84
N PHE A 29 -15.47 -13.54 5.88
CA PHE A 29 -14.02 -13.65 5.91
C PHE A 29 -13.41 -12.34 5.41
N LYS A 30 -12.66 -11.68 6.29
CA LYS A 30 -11.93 -10.45 6.00
C LYS A 30 -10.43 -10.69 6.13
N LEU A 31 -9.69 -10.31 5.10
CA LEU A 31 -8.23 -10.31 5.06
C LEU A 31 -7.73 -8.87 5.06
N THR A 32 -6.80 -8.56 5.96
CA THR A 32 -6.14 -7.26 6.03
C THR A 32 -4.65 -7.43 5.90
N VAL A 33 -4.02 -6.67 5.00
CA VAL A 33 -2.57 -6.53 4.89
C VAL A 33 -2.17 -5.11 5.27
N ILE A 34 -1.08 -4.98 6.03
CA ILE A 34 -0.49 -3.69 6.39
C ILE A 34 0.87 -3.62 5.71
N VAL A 35 0.98 -2.70 4.76
CA VAL A 35 2.11 -2.59 3.83
C VAL A 35 2.82 -1.27 4.04
N PRO A 36 4.08 -1.28 4.51
CA PRO A 36 4.89 -0.08 4.56
C PRO A 36 5.37 0.29 3.15
N VAL A 37 5.30 1.58 2.81
CA VAL A 37 5.67 2.11 1.48
C VAL A 37 6.48 3.39 1.61
N THR A 38 7.15 3.76 0.52
CA THR A 38 7.75 5.09 0.37
C THR A 38 6.85 5.96 -0.47
N THR A 39 6.59 7.19 -0.01
CA THR A 39 5.94 8.25 -0.78
C THR A 39 6.87 9.44 -0.91
N LEU A 40 6.79 10.14 -2.03
CA LEU A 40 7.48 11.40 -2.26
C LEU A 40 6.44 12.49 -2.43
N CYS A 41 6.57 13.55 -1.64
CA CYS A 41 5.61 14.65 -1.63
C CYS A 41 5.62 15.43 -2.96
N PRO A 42 4.51 15.42 -3.73
CA PRO A 42 4.43 16.16 -5.00
C PRO A 42 4.55 17.68 -4.81
N CYS A 43 4.01 18.24 -3.71
CA CYS A 43 4.14 19.67 -3.40
C CYS A 43 5.60 20.06 -3.19
N SER A 44 6.32 19.28 -2.39
CA SER A 44 7.75 19.51 -2.15
C SER A 44 8.54 19.48 -3.46
N LYS A 45 8.25 18.54 -4.34
CA LYS A 45 8.86 18.42 -5.67
C LYS A 45 8.56 19.64 -6.56
N ALA A 46 7.32 20.15 -6.52
CA ALA A 46 6.92 21.28 -7.36
C ALA A 46 7.48 22.63 -6.90
N MET A 47 7.67 22.80 -5.58
CA MET A 47 8.04 24.08 -4.98
C MET A 47 9.53 24.25 -4.74
N SER A 48 10.28 23.16 -4.59
CA SER A 48 11.70 23.21 -4.23
C SER A 48 12.61 23.21 -5.45
N ALA A 49 13.59 24.09 -5.44
CA ALA A 49 14.68 24.11 -6.44
C ALA A 49 15.73 23.00 -6.20
N TYR A 50 15.75 22.39 -5.02
CA TYR A 50 16.78 21.44 -4.58
C TYR A 50 16.29 20.00 -4.43
N GLY A 51 15.07 19.68 -4.82
CA GLY A 51 14.51 18.33 -4.77
C GLY A 51 13.28 18.24 -3.87
N ALA A 52 12.93 17.02 -3.48
CA ALA A 52 11.77 16.72 -2.66
C ALA A 52 12.13 15.76 -1.54
N HIS A 53 11.40 15.82 -0.44
CA HIS A 53 11.59 14.88 0.65
C HIS A 53 10.80 13.58 0.43
N ASN A 54 11.44 12.47 0.77
CA ASN A 54 10.78 11.18 0.91
C ASN A 54 10.17 11.07 2.30
N GLN A 55 9.05 10.38 2.38
CA GLN A 55 8.40 10.06 3.64
C GLN A 55 7.95 8.61 3.64
N ARG A 56 7.87 8.04 4.84
CA ARG A 56 7.37 6.69 5.01
C ARG A 56 5.85 6.73 5.10
N GLY A 57 5.17 5.84 4.36
CA GLY A 57 3.74 5.62 4.44
C GLY A 57 3.43 4.24 4.99
N LEU A 58 2.27 4.09 5.59
CA LEU A 58 1.71 2.82 5.99
C LEU A 58 0.33 2.66 5.37
N VAL A 59 0.13 1.61 4.59
CA VAL A 59 -1.15 1.32 3.95
C VAL A 59 -1.79 0.12 4.63
N THR A 60 -2.98 0.32 5.21
CA THR A 60 -3.82 -0.77 5.73
C THR A 60 -4.89 -1.09 4.67
N TYR A 61 -4.77 -2.25 4.06
CA TYR A 61 -5.67 -2.69 2.99
C TYR A 61 -6.44 -3.93 3.41
N SER A 62 -7.75 -3.77 3.56
CA SER A 62 -8.68 -4.82 3.98
C SER A 62 -9.62 -5.17 2.85
N VAL A 63 -9.87 -6.46 2.66
CA VAL A 63 -10.75 -6.98 1.60
C VAL A 63 -11.67 -8.09 2.11
N ARG A 64 -12.86 -8.19 1.48
CA ARG A 64 -13.71 -9.38 1.49
C ARG A 64 -13.84 -9.93 0.09
N PHE A 65 -13.97 -11.23 -0.04
CA PHE A 65 -13.97 -11.92 -1.32
C PHE A 65 -15.39 -12.24 -1.80
N ALA A 66 -15.62 -12.04 -3.10
CA ALA A 66 -16.87 -12.42 -3.76
C ALA A 66 -16.87 -13.91 -4.16
N SER A 67 -15.71 -14.48 -4.44
CA SER A 67 -15.54 -15.83 -4.93
C SER A 67 -14.38 -16.53 -4.23
N ARG A 68 -13.23 -16.62 -4.89
CA ARG A 68 -12.02 -17.25 -4.35
C ARG A 68 -11.10 -16.22 -3.71
N PRO A 69 -10.38 -16.57 -2.63
CA PRO A 69 -9.32 -15.73 -2.08
C PRO A 69 -8.23 -15.44 -3.11
N VAL A 70 -7.64 -14.27 -2.99
CA VAL A 70 -6.43 -13.84 -3.70
C VAL A 70 -5.24 -14.08 -2.78
N TRP A 71 -4.06 -14.32 -3.33
CA TRP A 71 -2.85 -14.51 -2.54
C TRP A 71 -2.46 -13.22 -1.80
N ILE A 72 -1.87 -13.38 -0.63
CA ILE A 72 -1.43 -12.25 0.22
C ILE A 72 -0.41 -11.41 -0.54
N GLU A 73 0.49 -12.07 -1.25
CA GLU A 73 1.53 -11.45 -2.07
C GLU A 73 0.93 -10.55 -3.15
N ASP A 74 -0.14 -10.99 -3.82
CA ASP A 74 -0.83 -10.19 -4.84
C ASP A 74 -1.45 -8.91 -4.25
N LEU A 75 -1.97 -8.98 -3.01
CA LEU A 75 -2.49 -7.80 -2.30
C LEU A 75 -1.37 -6.82 -1.93
N ILE A 76 -0.23 -7.34 -1.47
CA ILE A 76 0.94 -6.54 -1.15
C ILE A 76 1.48 -5.86 -2.42
N ASP A 77 1.68 -6.62 -3.49
CA ASP A 77 2.16 -6.12 -4.77
C ASP A 77 1.23 -5.05 -5.37
N LEU A 78 -0.09 -5.24 -5.23
CA LEU A 78 -1.07 -4.24 -5.64
C LEU A 78 -0.85 -2.92 -4.92
N VAL A 79 -0.69 -2.94 -3.59
CA VAL A 79 -0.45 -1.74 -2.78
C VAL A 79 0.88 -1.10 -3.15
N GLU A 80 1.97 -1.86 -3.18
CA GLU A 80 3.31 -1.35 -3.49
C GLU A 80 3.39 -0.72 -4.88
N SER A 81 2.66 -1.27 -5.84
CA SER A 81 2.58 -0.73 -7.22
C SER A 81 1.84 0.61 -7.32
N CYS A 82 1.18 1.06 -6.25
CA CYS A 82 0.49 2.35 -6.17
C CYS A 82 1.29 3.43 -5.45
N ALA A 83 2.35 3.06 -4.73
CA ALA A 83 3.23 3.97 -4.01
C ALA A 83 4.33 4.55 -4.90
N SER A 84 5.07 5.54 -4.41
CA SER A 84 6.22 6.10 -5.12
C SER A 84 7.32 5.06 -5.31
N CYS A 85 7.59 4.26 -4.28
CA CYS A 85 8.48 3.12 -4.32
C CYS A 85 8.16 2.16 -3.17
N SER A 86 8.50 0.88 -3.32
CA SER A 86 8.50 -0.10 -2.23
C SER A 86 9.59 0.24 -1.21
N LEU A 87 9.42 -0.21 0.04
CA LEU A 87 10.47 -0.16 1.05
C LEU A 87 11.37 -1.39 0.95
N PHE A 88 12.60 -1.23 1.42
CA PHE A 88 13.60 -2.29 1.45
C PHE A 88 14.33 -2.27 2.80
N SER A 89 14.48 -3.44 3.41
CA SER A 89 15.13 -3.57 4.73
C SER A 89 16.64 -3.33 4.67
N VAL A 90 17.29 -3.66 3.56
CA VAL A 90 18.73 -3.48 3.33
C VAL A 90 18.95 -2.99 1.89
N LEU A 91 19.71 -1.93 1.74
CA LEU A 91 20.10 -1.35 0.46
C LEU A 91 21.63 -1.20 0.38
N LYS A 92 22.22 -1.50 -0.75
CA LYS A 92 23.58 -1.07 -1.10
C LYS A 92 23.52 0.30 -1.77
N ARG A 93 24.63 1.04 -1.80
CA ARG A 93 24.66 2.39 -2.39
C ARG A 93 24.09 2.52 -3.81
N PRO A 94 24.35 1.60 -4.75
CA PRO A 94 23.72 1.67 -6.07
C PRO A 94 22.19 1.49 -6.01
N ASP A 95 21.70 0.65 -5.08
CA ASP A 95 20.28 0.40 -4.89
C ASP A 95 19.58 1.61 -4.24
N GLU A 96 20.26 2.29 -3.30
CA GLU A 96 19.77 3.55 -2.69
C GLU A 96 19.56 4.62 -3.76
N LYS A 97 20.49 4.77 -4.68
CA LYS A 97 20.36 5.69 -5.82
C LYS A 97 19.11 5.37 -6.63
N TRP A 98 18.96 4.11 -7.04
CA TRP A 98 17.81 3.68 -7.85
C TRP A 98 16.46 3.90 -7.14
N VAL A 99 16.35 3.55 -5.85
CA VAL A 99 15.13 3.76 -5.05
C VAL A 99 14.80 5.24 -4.95
N THR A 100 15.82 6.08 -4.72
CA THR A 100 15.66 7.54 -4.61
C THR A 100 15.16 8.13 -5.91
N GLU A 101 15.78 7.77 -7.03
CA GLU A 101 15.42 8.26 -8.37
C GLU A 101 14.02 7.78 -8.75
N LYS A 102 13.70 6.50 -8.52
CA LYS A 102 12.38 5.93 -8.78
C LYS A 102 11.28 6.64 -7.97
N ALA A 103 11.50 6.87 -6.68
CA ALA A 103 10.55 7.61 -5.85
C ALA A 103 10.37 9.05 -6.34
N TYR A 104 11.47 9.70 -6.75
CA TYR A 104 11.42 11.07 -7.27
C TYR A 104 10.66 11.18 -8.59
N GLU A 105 10.76 10.19 -9.45
CA GLU A 105 10.01 10.15 -10.73
C GLU A 105 8.52 9.89 -10.54
N ASN A 106 8.13 9.28 -9.42
CA ASN A 106 6.76 8.87 -9.13
C ASN A 106 6.21 9.51 -7.83
N PRO A 107 6.05 10.85 -7.75
CA PRO A 107 5.50 11.50 -6.56
C PRO A 107 4.02 11.17 -6.42
N VAL A 108 3.57 10.84 -5.19
CA VAL A 108 2.19 10.40 -4.90
C VAL A 108 1.71 11.04 -3.61
N PHE A 109 0.54 11.73 -3.66
CA PHE A 109 -0.19 12.17 -2.48
C PHE A 109 -0.84 10.99 -1.76
N VAL A 110 -1.09 11.11 -0.46
CA VAL A 110 -1.77 10.07 0.32
C VAL A 110 -3.17 9.77 -0.24
N GLU A 111 -3.88 10.78 -0.71
CA GLU A 111 -5.20 10.66 -1.34
C GLU A 111 -5.13 9.93 -2.68
N ASP A 112 -4.09 10.19 -3.47
CA ASP A 112 -3.90 9.49 -4.76
C ASP A 112 -3.46 8.05 -4.53
N LEU A 113 -2.67 7.79 -3.50
CA LEU A 113 -2.28 6.43 -3.11
C LEU A 113 -3.52 5.57 -2.82
N VAL A 114 -4.44 6.02 -1.93
CA VAL A 114 -5.66 5.26 -1.62
C VAL A 114 -6.59 5.17 -2.83
N ARG A 115 -6.67 6.21 -3.67
CA ARG A 115 -7.46 6.21 -4.90
C ARG A 115 -6.94 5.19 -5.91
N ASN A 116 -5.63 5.11 -6.10
CA ASN A 116 -5.00 4.15 -7.02
C ASN A 116 -5.21 2.71 -6.57
N VAL A 117 -5.07 2.42 -5.28
CA VAL A 117 -5.39 1.09 -4.71
C VAL A 117 -6.87 0.77 -4.92
N ALA A 118 -7.77 1.72 -4.65
CA ALA A 118 -9.21 1.55 -4.83
C ALA A 118 -9.57 1.24 -6.30
N LEU A 119 -9.01 1.97 -7.25
CA LEU A 119 -9.24 1.76 -8.68
C LEU A 119 -8.79 0.37 -9.14
N LYS A 120 -7.59 -0.06 -8.73
CA LYS A 120 -7.10 -1.41 -9.04
C LYS A 120 -7.97 -2.49 -8.41
N THR A 121 -8.43 -2.29 -7.17
CA THR A 121 -9.32 -3.21 -6.49
C THR A 121 -10.66 -3.36 -7.23
N GLN A 122 -11.26 -2.25 -7.65
CA GLN A 122 -12.54 -2.25 -8.38
C GLN A 122 -12.48 -2.94 -9.73
N SER A 123 -11.31 -2.96 -10.37
CA SER A 123 -11.13 -3.67 -11.64
C SER A 123 -10.99 -5.19 -11.45
N HIS A 124 -10.92 -5.68 -10.22
CA HIS A 124 -10.71 -7.09 -9.90
C HIS A 124 -11.98 -7.74 -9.34
N SER A 125 -12.58 -8.65 -10.10
CA SER A 125 -13.87 -9.30 -9.77
C SER A 125 -13.86 -10.22 -8.55
N ALA A 126 -12.70 -10.47 -7.94
CA ALA A 126 -12.58 -11.33 -6.76
C ALA A 126 -13.11 -10.69 -5.47
N PHE A 127 -13.21 -9.37 -5.42
CA PHE A 127 -13.56 -8.63 -4.21
C PHE A 127 -15.04 -8.28 -4.14
N SER A 128 -15.63 -8.44 -2.94
CA SER A 128 -17.01 -8.00 -2.65
C SER A 128 -17.06 -6.72 -1.81
N TRP A 129 -15.97 -6.42 -1.11
CA TRP A 129 -15.83 -5.23 -0.29
C TRP A 129 -14.34 -4.93 -0.10
N TYR A 130 -14.01 -3.67 0.04
CA TYR A 130 -12.68 -3.25 0.44
C TYR A 130 -12.68 -1.98 1.28
N ARG A 131 -11.63 -1.84 2.09
CA ARG A 131 -11.24 -0.61 2.77
C ARG A 131 -9.74 -0.43 2.63
N VAL A 132 -9.32 0.72 2.14
CA VAL A 132 -7.91 1.12 2.07
C VAL A 132 -7.72 2.41 2.85
N GLU A 133 -6.77 2.39 3.76
CA GLU A 133 -6.33 3.52 4.58
C GLU A 133 -4.85 3.73 4.33
N ALA A 134 -4.42 4.97 4.17
CA ALA A 134 -3.01 5.30 4.10
C ALA A 134 -2.70 6.46 5.05
N GLU A 135 -1.57 6.31 5.74
CA GLU A 135 -1.01 7.31 6.63
C GLU A 135 0.44 7.59 6.23
N ASN A 136 0.72 8.84 5.89
CA ASN A 136 2.08 9.30 5.60
C ASN A 136 2.68 9.98 6.82
N PHE A 137 3.86 9.53 7.23
CA PHE A 137 4.64 10.12 8.30
C PHE A 137 5.42 11.31 7.73
N GLU A 138 4.83 12.49 7.86
CA GLU A 138 5.39 13.73 7.34
C GLU A 138 6.74 14.06 7.96
N SER A 139 7.75 14.34 7.13
CA SER A 139 9.11 14.58 7.61
C SER A 139 9.36 16.03 8.06
N ILE A 140 8.52 16.98 7.64
CA ILE A 140 8.69 18.42 7.90
C ILE A 140 7.54 19.03 8.73
N HIS A 141 6.47 18.26 8.97
CA HIS A 141 5.33 18.65 9.77
C HIS A 141 5.21 17.78 11.03
N ASN A 142 4.63 18.31 12.09
CA ASN A 142 4.37 17.56 13.33
C ASN A 142 3.03 16.81 13.32
N HIS A 143 2.37 16.73 12.19
CA HIS A 143 1.16 15.96 11.96
C HIS A 143 1.37 14.99 10.79
N GLN A 144 0.50 14.00 10.70
CA GLN A 144 0.50 12.99 9.66
C GLN A 144 -0.58 13.30 8.64
N ALA A 145 -0.36 12.93 7.38
CA ALA A 145 -1.39 12.97 6.35
C ALA A 145 -2.09 11.62 6.29
N TYR A 146 -3.42 11.64 6.27
CA TYR A 146 -4.27 10.45 6.31
C TYR A 146 -5.37 10.51 5.26
N ALA A 147 -5.60 9.38 4.58
CA ALA A 147 -6.72 9.22 3.67
C ALA A 147 -7.34 7.83 3.80
N VAL A 148 -8.63 7.71 3.52
CA VAL A 148 -9.35 6.43 3.55
C VAL A 148 -10.40 6.38 2.45
N ILE A 149 -10.54 5.21 1.83
CA ILE A 149 -11.64 4.86 0.92
C ILE A 149 -12.18 3.50 1.35
N GLU A 150 -13.51 3.40 1.45
CA GLU A 150 -14.22 2.16 1.70
C GLU A 150 -15.37 2.00 0.72
N ARG A 151 -15.56 0.78 0.19
CA ARG A 151 -16.67 0.47 -0.70
C ARG A 151 -17.16 -0.97 -0.58
N ASP A 152 -18.48 -1.12 -0.65
CA ASP A 152 -19.15 -2.39 -0.91
C ASP A 152 -19.34 -2.52 -2.44
N LEU A 153 -18.92 -3.66 -2.98
CA LEU A 153 -18.99 -3.98 -4.42
C LEU A 153 -20.11 -4.97 -4.76
N ARG A 154 -20.94 -5.32 -3.78
CA ARG A 154 -22.05 -6.28 -3.90
C ARG A 154 -23.34 -5.68 -4.50
N SER A 155 -23.30 -4.41 -4.92
CA SER A 155 -24.44 -3.71 -5.52
C SER A 155 -24.52 -3.87 -7.03
#